data_927a1905d5d49328540c071fa428b6d2
#
_entry.id   927a1905d5d49328540c071fa428b6d2
#
_cell.length_a   1.000
_cell.length_b   1.000
_cell.length_c   1.000
_cell.angle_alpha   90.00
_cell.angle_beta   90.00
_cell.angle_gamma   90.00
#
_symmetry.space_group_name_H-M   'P 1'
#
loop_
_entity.id
_entity.type
_entity.pdbx_description
1 polymer ?
#
loop_
_entity_poly.entity_id
_entity_poly.type
_entity_poly.pdbx_seq_one_letter_code
_entity_poly.pdbx_strand_id
1 'polypeptide(L)'
;MSEEKLFGMPAEKGRWMFVVLGFIINICLGSVYAYSVFRGPVAKLLNMSATEAGLPFMVFLALFATMVFFGGQVMAKLGPKMLGMIGGAIVGAGWMLASFSTSGTMLTITYGVIGGGGVGLAYGVPLAVAGRWFPDKRGLALGLTLAGFG
;
A
#
# COMPACT_ATOMS: atom_id res chain seq x y z
N MET A 1 -28.19 3.97 -26.82
CA MET A 1 -27.42 3.73 -25.58
C MET A 1 -26.09 4.44 -25.80
N SER A 2 -25.85 5.54 -25.08
CA SER A 2 -24.57 6.28 -25.17
C SER A 2 -23.48 5.35 -24.65
N GLU A 3 -22.51 5.03 -25.50
CA GLU A 3 -21.30 4.30 -25.09
C GLU A 3 -20.57 5.17 -24.07
N GLU A 4 -20.68 4.83 -22.79
CA GLU A 4 -19.91 5.49 -21.74
C GLU A 4 -18.41 5.32 -22.06
N LYS A 5 -17.75 6.44 -22.30
CA LYS A 5 -16.32 6.47 -22.56
C LYS A 5 -15.57 6.65 -21.24
N LEU A 6 -14.68 5.75 -20.93
CA LEU A 6 -13.74 5.80 -19.79
C LEU A 6 -12.34 6.06 -20.35
N PHE A 7 -11.67 7.10 -19.86
CA PHE A 7 -10.34 7.51 -20.34
C PHE A 7 -10.26 7.71 -21.86
N GLY A 8 -11.35 8.14 -22.52
CA GLY A 8 -11.43 8.32 -23.97
C GLY A 8 -11.62 7.03 -24.78
N MET A 9 -11.76 5.88 -24.12
CA MET A 9 -11.96 4.56 -24.71
C MET A 9 -13.35 4.02 -24.36
N PRO A 10 -13.89 3.04 -25.13
CA PRO A 10 -15.09 2.31 -24.73
C PRO A 10 -14.93 1.73 -23.31
N ALA A 11 -15.99 1.81 -22.48
CA ALA A 11 -15.93 1.43 -21.08
C ALA A 11 -15.34 0.04 -20.82
N GLU A 12 -15.59 -0.93 -21.70
CA GLU A 12 -15.01 -2.28 -21.63
C GLU A 12 -13.49 -2.31 -21.68
N LYS A 13 -12.89 -1.45 -22.49
CA LYS A 13 -11.41 -1.32 -22.60
C LYS A 13 -10.88 -0.39 -21.52
N GLY A 14 -11.58 0.71 -21.25
CA GLY A 14 -11.19 1.71 -20.27
C GLY A 14 -11.09 1.16 -18.83
N ARG A 15 -11.93 0.17 -18.47
CA ARG A 15 -11.89 -0.44 -17.13
C ARG A 15 -10.57 -1.16 -16.82
N TRP A 16 -9.84 -1.66 -17.83
CA TRP A 16 -8.54 -2.29 -17.63
C TRP A 16 -7.48 -1.32 -17.11
N MET A 17 -7.64 -0.02 -17.38
CA MET A 17 -6.76 1.00 -16.81
C MET A 17 -6.77 1.00 -15.28
N PHE A 18 -7.91 0.67 -14.64
CA PHE A 18 -7.96 0.55 -13.19
C PHE A 18 -7.13 -0.62 -12.67
N VAL A 19 -7.07 -1.73 -13.41
CA VAL A 19 -6.23 -2.88 -13.05
C VAL A 19 -4.75 -2.52 -13.19
N VAL A 20 -4.37 -1.86 -14.30
CA VAL A 20 -2.98 -1.42 -14.53
C VAL A 20 -2.54 -0.41 -13.46
N LEU A 21 -3.36 0.60 -13.19
CA LEU A 21 -3.07 1.57 -12.15
C LEU A 21 -3.01 0.91 -10.77
N GLY A 22 -3.94 0.01 -10.48
CA GLY A 22 -3.95 -0.76 -9.23
C GLY A 22 -2.72 -1.63 -9.06
N PHE A 23 -2.25 -2.27 -10.14
CA PHE A 23 -1.00 -3.03 -10.16
C PHE A 23 0.22 -2.14 -9.85
N ILE A 24 0.31 -0.97 -10.50
CA ILE A 24 1.40 -0.01 -10.25
C ILE A 24 1.38 0.49 -8.80
N ILE A 25 0.21 0.85 -8.28
CA ILE A 25 0.06 1.26 -6.88
C ILE A 25 0.53 0.14 -5.95
N ASN A 26 0.14 -1.11 -6.22
CA ASN A 26 0.55 -2.25 -5.41
C ASN A 26 2.05 -2.53 -5.50
N ILE A 27 2.72 -2.33 -6.65
CA ILE A 27 4.19 -2.38 -6.74
C ILE A 27 4.81 -1.35 -5.80
N CYS A 28 4.31 -0.11 -5.81
CA CYS A 28 4.81 0.93 -4.92
C CYS A 28 4.60 0.57 -3.44
N LEU A 29 3.42 0.05 -3.09
CA LEU A 29 3.12 -0.36 -1.72
C LEU A 29 3.91 -1.62 -1.32
N GLY A 30 4.13 -2.56 -2.24
CA GLY A 30 4.89 -3.80 -2.04
C GLY A 30 6.39 -3.57 -1.84
N SER A 31 6.90 -2.37 -2.14
CA SER A 31 8.30 -2.01 -1.85
C SER A 31 8.66 -2.15 -0.36
N VAL A 32 7.69 -2.33 0.53
CA VAL A 32 7.91 -2.68 1.94
C VAL A 32 8.79 -3.94 2.10
N TYR A 33 8.67 -4.90 1.20
CA TYR A 33 9.48 -6.13 1.25
C TYR A 33 10.97 -5.88 0.97
N ALA A 34 11.31 -4.76 0.33
CA ALA A 34 12.70 -4.33 0.14
C ALA A 34 13.41 -4.04 1.48
N TYR A 35 12.67 -3.90 2.60
CA TYR A 35 13.27 -3.76 3.92
C TYR A 35 14.24 -4.91 4.25
N SER A 36 13.97 -6.12 3.78
CA SER A 36 14.85 -7.28 3.96
C SER A 36 16.27 -7.03 3.43
N VAL A 37 16.39 -6.29 2.33
CA VAL A 37 17.68 -5.91 1.71
C VAL A 37 18.38 -4.83 2.52
N PHE A 38 17.63 -3.85 3.02
CA PHE A 38 18.19 -2.73 3.80
C PHE A 38 18.44 -3.05 5.26
N ARG A 39 17.82 -4.10 5.81
CA ARG A 39 17.92 -4.48 7.21
C ARG A 39 19.36 -4.58 7.72
N GLY A 40 20.23 -5.25 6.97
CA GLY A 40 21.63 -5.45 7.35
C GLY A 40 22.44 -4.15 7.42
N PRO A 41 22.49 -3.37 6.33
CA PRO A 41 23.14 -2.05 6.32
C PRO A 41 22.61 -1.08 7.39
N VAL A 42 21.29 -1.02 7.58
CA VAL A 42 20.65 -0.15 8.57
C VAL A 42 20.99 -0.57 10.00
N ALA A 43 21.00 -1.89 10.28
CA ALA A 43 21.39 -2.41 11.59
C ALA A 43 22.83 -2.00 11.96
N LYS A 44 23.74 -2.05 10.99
CA LYS A 44 25.14 -1.61 11.19
C LYS A 44 25.22 -0.10 11.42
N LEU A 45 24.49 0.68 10.61
CA LEU A 45 24.52 2.15 10.70
C LEU A 45 23.98 2.66 12.04
N LEU A 46 22.91 2.05 12.52
CA LEU A 46 22.22 2.46 13.76
C LEU A 46 22.66 1.66 15.00
N ASN A 47 23.72 0.83 14.87
CA ASN A 47 24.23 -0.05 15.94
C ASN A 47 23.13 -0.91 16.62
N MET A 48 22.26 -1.49 15.79
CA MET A 48 21.14 -2.31 16.25
C MET A 48 21.53 -3.79 16.31
N SER A 49 21.02 -4.50 17.31
CA SER A 49 21.08 -5.96 17.33
C SER A 49 20.19 -6.57 16.23
N ALA A 50 20.39 -7.85 15.92
CA ALA A 50 19.59 -8.55 14.91
C ALA A 50 18.10 -8.55 15.23
N THR A 51 17.74 -8.60 16.50
CA THR A 51 16.34 -8.54 16.97
C THR A 51 15.76 -7.14 16.79
N GLU A 52 16.47 -6.11 17.20
CA GLU A 52 16.03 -4.72 17.05
C GLU A 52 15.85 -4.34 15.58
N ALA A 53 16.72 -4.81 14.69
CA ALA A 53 16.62 -4.59 13.26
C ALA A 53 15.39 -5.28 12.61
N GLY A 54 14.77 -6.24 13.29
CA GLY A 54 13.52 -6.86 12.87
C GLY A 54 12.27 -6.09 13.29
N LEU A 55 12.34 -5.32 14.39
CA LEU A 55 11.18 -4.63 14.97
C LEU A 55 10.45 -3.68 14.02
N PRO A 56 11.11 -2.84 13.22
CA PRO A 56 10.41 -1.94 12.29
C PRO A 56 9.50 -2.69 11.32
N PHE A 57 9.94 -3.83 10.81
CA PHE A 57 9.15 -4.65 9.88
C PHE A 57 8.02 -5.40 10.60
N MET A 58 8.25 -5.93 11.79
CA MET A 58 7.22 -6.60 12.60
C MET A 58 6.09 -5.63 12.96
N VAL A 59 6.44 -4.43 13.42
CA VAL A 59 5.47 -3.37 13.74
C VAL A 59 4.73 -2.93 12.48
N PHE A 60 5.44 -2.80 11.36
CA PHE A 60 4.83 -2.52 10.06
C PHE A 60 3.73 -3.52 9.73
N LEU A 61 4.02 -4.82 9.78
CA LEU A 61 3.04 -5.86 9.46
C LEU A 61 1.85 -5.87 10.42
N ALA A 62 2.07 -5.62 11.70
CA ALA A 62 1.00 -5.53 12.69
C ALA A 62 0.06 -4.36 12.40
N LEU A 63 0.61 -3.17 12.13
CA LEU A 63 -0.16 -1.98 11.79
C LEU A 63 -0.84 -2.13 10.41
N PHE A 64 -0.13 -2.68 9.42
CA PHE A 64 -0.69 -3.00 8.11
C PHE A 64 -1.93 -3.88 8.24
N ALA A 65 -1.85 -5.02 8.94
CA ALA A 65 -2.97 -5.93 9.12
C ALA A 65 -4.16 -5.25 9.84
N THR A 66 -3.86 -4.50 10.90
CA THR A 66 -4.86 -3.75 11.66
C THR A 66 -5.57 -2.72 10.78
N MET A 67 -4.81 -1.94 10.00
CA MET A 67 -5.37 -0.90 9.15
C MET A 67 -6.08 -1.44 7.91
N VAL A 68 -5.69 -2.59 7.38
CA VAL A 68 -6.47 -3.29 6.34
C VAL A 68 -7.85 -3.66 6.86
N PHE A 69 -7.94 -4.15 8.10
CA PHE A 69 -9.23 -4.49 8.72
C PHE A 69 -10.15 -3.25 8.86
N PHE A 70 -9.62 -2.14 9.35
CA PHE A 70 -10.41 -0.91 9.50
C PHE A 70 -10.58 -0.14 8.18
N GLY A 71 -9.68 -0.32 7.23
CA GLY A 71 -9.65 0.37 5.94
C GLY A 71 -10.95 0.21 5.15
N GLY A 72 -11.58 -0.96 5.22
CA GLY A 72 -12.88 -1.20 4.59
C GLY A 72 -13.99 -0.29 5.14
N GLN A 73 -14.03 -0.08 6.45
CA GLN A 73 -15.01 0.78 7.13
C GLN A 73 -14.75 2.27 6.82
N VAL A 74 -13.48 2.66 6.81
CA VAL A 74 -13.09 4.03 6.45
C VAL A 74 -13.38 4.31 4.98
N MET A 75 -13.14 3.34 4.09
CA MET A 75 -13.45 3.44 2.66
C MET A 75 -14.96 3.62 2.41
N ALA A 76 -15.81 2.96 3.19
CA ALA A 76 -17.26 3.11 3.08
C ALA A 76 -17.72 4.54 3.40
N LYS A 77 -17.01 5.24 4.29
CA LYS A 77 -17.33 6.62 4.69
C LYS A 77 -16.69 7.67 3.78
N LEU A 78 -15.40 7.54 3.48
CA LEU A 78 -14.62 8.55 2.75
C LEU A 78 -14.57 8.31 1.24
N GLY A 79 -14.90 7.09 0.81
CA GLY A 79 -14.73 6.66 -0.57
C GLY A 79 -13.28 6.29 -0.93
N PRO A 80 -13.09 5.55 -2.04
CA PRO A 80 -11.79 5.01 -2.42
C PRO A 80 -10.77 6.11 -2.80
N LYS A 81 -11.23 7.20 -3.43
CA LYS A 81 -10.37 8.32 -3.84
C LYS A 81 -9.70 9.00 -2.64
N MET A 82 -10.49 9.41 -1.66
CA MET A 82 -9.99 10.10 -0.47
C MET A 82 -9.09 9.18 0.35
N LEU A 83 -9.51 7.92 0.56
CA LEU A 83 -8.72 6.97 1.33
C LEU A 83 -7.38 6.67 0.66
N GLY A 84 -7.36 6.53 -0.67
CA GLY A 84 -6.12 6.33 -1.43
C GLY A 84 -5.16 7.51 -1.32
N MET A 85 -5.67 8.75 -1.40
CA MET A 85 -4.87 9.96 -1.24
C MET A 85 -4.30 10.07 0.18
N ILE A 86 -5.11 9.86 1.21
CA ILE A 86 -4.69 9.93 2.61
C ILE A 86 -3.66 8.82 2.89
N GLY A 87 -3.96 7.58 2.54
CA GLY A 87 -3.05 6.46 2.74
C GLY A 87 -1.71 6.66 2.00
N GLY A 88 -1.75 7.09 0.75
CA GLY A 88 -0.55 7.40 -0.02
C GLY A 88 0.28 8.54 0.58
N ALA A 89 -0.36 9.61 1.06
CA ALA A 89 0.33 10.71 1.74
C ALA A 89 1.00 10.24 3.04
N ILE A 90 0.33 9.40 3.83
CA ILE A 90 0.88 8.82 5.07
C ILE A 90 2.08 7.93 4.75
N VAL A 91 2.00 7.07 3.71
CA VAL A 91 3.13 6.23 3.27
C VAL A 91 4.32 7.09 2.87
N GLY A 92 4.10 8.09 2.02
CA GLY A 92 5.15 9.00 1.57
C GLY A 92 5.81 9.73 2.74
N ALA A 93 5.02 10.27 3.66
CA ALA A 93 5.53 10.92 4.86
C ALA A 93 6.32 9.94 5.76
N GLY A 94 5.80 8.73 5.97
CA GLY A 94 6.46 7.70 6.76
C GLY A 94 7.83 7.33 6.23
N TRP A 95 7.96 7.14 4.93
CA TRP A 95 9.23 6.78 4.30
C TRP A 95 10.21 7.95 4.23
N MET A 96 9.71 9.17 3.95
CA MET A 96 10.56 10.36 4.06
C MET A 96 11.11 10.54 5.47
N LEU A 97 10.27 10.43 6.49
CA LEU A 97 10.70 10.52 7.90
C LEU A 97 11.64 9.38 8.29
N ALA A 98 11.42 8.17 7.77
CA ALA A 98 12.31 7.03 8.01
C ALA A 98 13.72 7.27 7.49
N SER A 99 13.89 8.04 6.41
CA SER A 99 15.22 8.38 5.88
C SER A 99 16.06 9.26 6.81
N PHE A 100 15.41 9.99 7.72
CA PHE A 100 16.08 10.81 8.74
C PHE A 100 16.25 10.10 10.09
N SER A 101 15.91 8.82 10.17
CA SER A 101 15.97 8.07 11.42
C SER A 101 17.42 7.89 11.89
N THR A 102 17.68 8.32 13.11
CA THR A 102 19.00 8.22 13.79
C THR A 102 19.03 7.11 14.85
N SER A 103 17.91 6.45 15.09
CA SER A 103 17.80 5.36 16.05
C SER A 103 16.82 4.30 15.59
N GLY A 104 16.97 3.07 16.10
CA GLY A 104 16.05 1.96 15.81
C GLY A 104 14.61 2.24 16.25
N THR A 105 14.41 2.92 17.37
CA THR A 105 13.09 3.33 17.84
C THR A 105 12.43 4.33 16.89
N MET A 106 13.18 5.34 16.43
CA MET A 106 12.68 6.31 15.47
C MET A 106 12.30 5.62 14.15
N LEU A 107 13.14 4.70 13.66
CA LEU A 107 12.86 3.91 12.47
C LEU A 107 11.59 3.05 12.66
N THR A 108 11.41 2.44 13.82
CA THR A 108 10.22 1.63 14.13
C THR A 108 8.95 2.48 14.10
N ILE A 109 8.98 3.71 14.60
CA ILE A 109 7.83 4.61 14.56
C ILE A 109 7.57 5.11 13.14
N THR A 110 8.57 5.63 12.45
CA THR A 110 8.40 6.25 11.15
C THR A 110 8.08 5.23 10.05
N TYR A 111 8.86 4.19 9.95
CA TYR A 111 8.66 3.11 8.97
C TYR A 111 7.55 2.16 9.41
N GLY A 112 7.63 1.65 10.66
CA GLY A 112 6.70 0.63 11.17
C GLY A 112 5.30 1.18 11.38
N VAL A 113 5.16 2.21 12.23
CA VAL A 113 3.81 2.72 12.60
C VAL A 113 3.23 3.56 11.47
N ILE A 114 3.92 4.61 11.03
CA ILE A 114 3.38 5.54 10.03
C ILE A 114 3.31 4.85 8.67
N GLY A 115 4.39 4.24 8.22
CA GLY A 115 4.44 3.52 6.94
C GLY A 115 3.45 2.36 6.89
N GLY A 116 3.46 1.47 7.89
CA GLY A 116 2.56 0.32 7.97
C GLY A 116 1.09 0.71 8.03
N GLY A 117 0.77 1.75 8.81
CA GLY A 117 -0.58 2.32 8.87
C GLY A 117 -1.06 2.87 7.54
N GLY A 118 -0.21 3.64 6.86
CA GLY A 118 -0.51 4.21 5.55
C GLY A 118 -0.72 3.16 4.47
N VAL A 119 0.18 2.16 4.39
CA VAL A 119 0.05 1.04 3.43
C VAL A 119 -1.22 0.25 3.71
N GLY A 120 -1.55 -0.03 4.99
CA GLY A 120 -2.77 -0.76 5.34
C GLY A 120 -4.06 -0.05 4.90
N LEU A 121 -4.11 1.27 5.01
CA LEU A 121 -5.24 2.07 4.53
C LEU A 121 -5.31 2.10 2.99
N ALA A 122 -4.18 2.25 2.30
CA ALA A 122 -4.12 2.38 0.85
C ALA A 122 -4.32 1.05 0.11
N TYR A 123 -3.87 -0.06 0.69
CA TYR A 123 -3.84 -1.39 0.05
C TYR A 123 -5.21 -1.87 -0.47
N GLY A 124 -6.27 -1.67 0.29
CA GLY A 124 -7.62 -2.09 -0.08
C GLY A 124 -8.24 -1.28 -1.22
N VAL A 125 -7.72 -0.09 -1.50
CA VAL A 125 -8.33 0.84 -2.47
C VAL A 125 -8.29 0.31 -3.91
N PRO A 126 -7.13 -0.07 -4.47
CA PRO A 126 -7.08 -0.62 -5.83
C PRO A 126 -7.88 -1.90 -5.98
N LEU A 127 -7.92 -2.74 -4.94
CA LEU A 127 -8.71 -3.97 -4.93
C LEU A 127 -10.22 -3.68 -4.98
N ALA A 128 -10.68 -2.74 -4.18
CA ALA A 128 -12.10 -2.35 -4.16
C ALA A 128 -12.53 -1.75 -5.50
N VAL A 129 -11.69 -0.95 -6.13
CA VAL A 129 -11.96 -0.36 -7.44
C VAL A 129 -11.99 -1.45 -8.51
N ALA A 130 -10.96 -2.30 -8.59
CA ALA A 130 -10.92 -3.41 -9.55
C ALA A 130 -12.13 -4.34 -9.39
N GLY A 131 -12.48 -4.71 -8.17
CA GLY A 131 -13.62 -5.59 -7.88
C GLY A 131 -14.99 -5.00 -8.28
N ARG A 132 -15.15 -3.67 -8.26
CA ARG A 132 -16.37 -2.99 -8.68
C ARG A 132 -16.51 -2.91 -10.19
N TRP A 133 -15.42 -2.70 -10.92
CA TRP A 133 -15.42 -2.55 -12.37
C TRP A 133 -15.41 -3.87 -13.14
N PHE A 134 -15.11 -4.99 -12.45
CA PHE A 134 -15.05 -6.32 -13.06
C PHE A 134 -15.94 -7.33 -12.35
N PRO A 135 -17.29 -7.15 -12.36
CA PRO A 135 -18.18 -8.15 -11.78
C PRO A 135 -18.12 -9.48 -12.56
N ASP A 136 -17.88 -9.42 -13.88
CA ASP A 136 -17.77 -10.54 -14.81
C ASP A 136 -16.46 -11.34 -14.69
N LYS A 137 -15.34 -10.69 -14.33
CA LYS A 137 -14.00 -11.29 -14.21
C LYS A 137 -13.29 -10.90 -12.92
N ARG A 138 -14.04 -10.85 -11.82
CA ARG A 138 -13.58 -10.32 -10.54
C ARG A 138 -12.30 -10.98 -10.04
N GLY A 139 -12.22 -12.32 -10.10
CA GLY A 139 -11.02 -13.06 -9.66
C GLY A 139 -9.77 -12.68 -10.45
N LEU A 140 -9.88 -12.57 -11.78
CA LEU A 140 -8.77 -12.17 -12.65
C LEU A 140 -8.31 -10.73 -12.36
N ALA A 141 -9.25 -9.79 -12.26
CA ALA A 141 -8.93 -8.39 -12.01
C ALA A 141 -8.25 -8.20 -10.65
N LEU A 142 -8.78 -8.85 -9.60
CA LEU A 142 -8.17 -8.82 -8.27
C LEU A 142 -6.80 -9.50 -8.26
N GLY A 143 -6.65 -10.67 -8.90
CA GLY A 143 -5.39 -11.38 -8.96
C GLY A 143 -4.28 -10.57 -9.65
N LEU A 144 -4.59 -9.95 -10.81
CA LEU A 144 -3.65 -9.08 -11.50
C LEU A 144 -3.28 -7.84 -10.67
N THR A 145 -4.26 -7.24 -9.99
CA THR A 145 -4.00 -6.09 -9.11
C THR A 145 -3.11 -6.48 -7.92
N LEU A 146 -3.35 -7.65 -7.31
CA LEU A 146 -2.59 -8.17 -6.19
C LEU A 146 -1.16 -8.58 -6.58
N ALA A 147 -0.96 -9.10 -7.79
CA ALA A 147 0.35 -9.53 -8.28
C ALA A 147 1.42 -8.42 -8.22
N GLY A 148 1.01 -7.16 -8.17
CA GLY A 148 1.93 -6.04 -7.98
C GLY A 148 2.48 -5.91 -6.56
N PHE A 149 1.81 -6.47 -5.54
CA PHE A 149 2.20 -6.25 -4.14
C PHE A 149 3.26 -7.24 -3.64
N GLY A 150 3.32 -8.46 -4.21
CA GLY A 150 4.18 -9.53 -3.70
C GLY A 150 5.16 -10.13 -4.73
#